data_1144cd3d1a2024b2e842610cef86a4fe
#
_entry.id   1144cd3d1a2024b2e842610cef86a4fe
#
_cell.length_a   1.000
_cell.length_b   1.000
_cell.length_c   1.000
_cell.angle_alpha   90.00
_cell.angle_beta   90.00
_cell.angle_gamma   90.00
#
_symmetry.space_group_name_H-M   'P 1'
#
loop_
_entity.id
_entity.type
_entity.pdbx_description
1 polymer ?
#
loop_
_entity_poly.entity_id
_entity_poly.type
_entity_poly.pdbx_seq_one_letter_code
_entity_poly.pdbx_strand_id
1 'polypeptide(L)'
;MAVKVAINGFGRIGRNVLRAIIESGRTDIEVVAINDLGPVETNAHMLQFDSVHGRFPVEVKFTEDTIDAGRGPIKVTAIRNPEDLPWGDVDIALECTGIFTAREKAALHLKNGSKRVLISAPGAGADKTIVYGVNDSELSADDIVVSNASCTTNCLAPVVKVLNDNIGIVKGFMTTIHSYTGDQPTLDTMHKDLYRARAAALSMIPTSTGAAKAVGLVLPELAGKLDGVAIRVPTPNVSVVDLTFEAPRETSVEEINDLIRKAADGPFKGVLGYTDRKLVSSDFNHDPHSSIFHTDQTKVMEGTMVRILTWYDNEWGFSNRMSDTAVAMSKFL
;
A
#
# COMPACT_ATOMS: atom_id res chain seq x y z
N MET A 1 -7.65 7.97 22.75
CA MET A 1 -7.06 6.64 23.06
C MET A 1 -6.47 6.10 21.78
N ALA A 2 -5.40 5.30 21.86
CA ALA A 2 -4.86 4.61 20.69
C ALA A 2 -5.87 3.62 20.14
N VAL A 3 -5.99 3.50 18.82
CA VAL A 3 -6.80 2.47 18.18
C VAL A 3 -6.09 1.12 18.31
N LYS A 4 -6.81 0.12 18.82
CA LYS A 4 -6.30 -1.24 18.99
C LYS A 4 -6.48 -2.02 17.69
N VAL A 5 -5.37 -2.44 17.10
CA VAL A 5 -5.38 -3.24 15.87
C VAL A 5 -4.78 -4.63 16.09
N ALA A 6 -5.27 -5.60 15.35
CA ALA A 6 -4.67 -6.92 15.26
C ALA A 6 -4.31 -7.24 13.81
N ILE A 7 -3.19 -7.93 13.60
CA ILE A 7 -2.65 -8.24 12.28
C ILE A 7 -2.89 -9.72 11.96
N ASN A 8 -3.72 -10.01 10.96
CA ASN A 8 -3.88 -11.34 10.39
C ASN A 8 -2.97 -11.50 9.17
N GLY A 9 -1.99 -12.37 9.27
CA GLY A 9 -0.92 -12.53 8.28
C GLY A 9 0.29 -11.65 8.58
N PHE A 10 1.33 -12.26 9.14
CA PHE A 10 2.57 -11.57 9.50
C PHE A 10 3.66 -11.77 8.44
N GLY A 11 3.22 -11.73 7.15
CA GLY A 11 4.06 -11.69 5.96
C GLY A 11 4.77 -10.34 5.79
N ARG A 12 5.18 -10.02 4.55
CA ARG A 12 5.87 -8.76 4.24
C ARG A 12 5.11 -7.54 4.78
N ILE A 13 3.83 -7.40 4.40
CA ILE A 13 3.03 -6.21 4.76
C ILE A 13 2.73 -6.19 6.27
N GLY A 14 2.27 -7.29 6.87
CA GLY A 14 1.96 -7.32 8.31
C GLY A 14 3.17 -6.95 9.17
N ARG A 15 4.37 -7.48 8.86
CA ARG A 15 5.61 -7.10 9.57
C ARG A 15 5.98 -5.63 9.35
N ASN A 16 5.87 -5.13 8.11
CA ASN A 16 6.20 -3.73 7.81
C ASN A 16 5.21 -2.74 8.44
N VAL A 17 3.94 -3.12 8.61
CA VAL A 17 2.97 -2.30 9.37
C VAL A 17 3.43 -2.15 10.83
N LEU A 18 3.80 -3.26 11.51
CA LEU A 18 4.31 -3.18 12.87
C LEU A 18 5.62 -2.37 12.94
N ARG A 19 6.56 -2.61 12.02
CA ARG A 19 7.82 -1.84 11.95
C ARG A 19 7.55 -0.35 11.76
N ALA A 20 6.68 0.03 10.83
CA ALA A 20 6.34 1.43 10.55
C ALA A 20 5.71 2.14 11.77
N ILE A 21 4.84 1.47 12.51
CA ILE A 21 4.25 1.98 13.74
C ILE A 21 5.32 2.24 14.81
N ILE A 22 6.26 1.33 14.97
CA ILE A 22 7.32 1.46 15.99
C ILE A 22 8.35 2.51 15.57
N GLU A 23 8.86 2.43 14.34
CA GLU A 23 9.93 3.31 13.83
C GLU A 23 9.47 4.77 13.70
N SER A 24 8.21 5.02 13.35
CA SER A 24 7.65 6.39 13.33
C SER A 24 7.38 6.99 14.70
N GLY A 25 7.47 6.20 15.77
CA GLY A 25 7.20 6.65 17.13
C GLY A 25 5.74 7.02 17.41
N ARG A 26 4.81 6.74 16.53
CA ARG A 26 3.38 7.09 16.68
C ARG A 26 2.73 6.35 17.85
N THR A 27 1.82 7.03 18.53
CA THR A 27 1.15 6.54 19.75
C THR A 27 -0.37 6.48 19.61
N ASP A 28 -0.90 6.82 18.44
CA ASP A 28 -2.33 6.83 18.11
C ASP A 28 -2.88 5.46 17.68
N ILE A 29 -1.99 4.49 17.48
CA ILE A 29 -2.29 3.12 17.07
C ILE A 29 -1.45 2.13 17.87
N GLU A 30 -2.06 1.00 18.28
CA GLU A 30 -1.44 -0.06 19.06
C GLU A 30 -1.74 -1.42 18.45
N VAL A 31 -0.70 -2.23 18.19
CA VAL A 31 -0.86 -3.62 17.77
C VAL A 31 -0.98 -4.49 19.01
N VAL A 32 -2.16 -5.09 19.22
CA VAL A 32 -2.46 -5.89 20.42
C VAL A 32 -2.39 -7.40 20.17
N ALA A 33 -2.52 -7.84 18.91
CA ALA A 33 -2.43 -9.25 18.53
C ALA A 33 -1.88 -9.43 17.12
N ILE A 34 -1.26 -10.59 16.91
CA ILE A 34 -0.77 -11.05 15.60
C ILE A 34 -1.29 -12.49 15.41
N ASN A 35 -1.70 -12.82 14.20
CA ASN A 35 -1.99 -14.18 13.80
C ASN A 35 -1.16 -14.53 12.56
N ASP A 36 -0.39 -15.62 12.66
CA ASP A 36 0.36 -16.18 11.53
C ASP A 36 0.54 -17.69 11.76
N LEU A 37 0.52 -18.49 10.70
CA LEU A 37 0.61 -19.94 10.79
C LEU A 37 2.04 -20.45 11.01
N GLY A 38 3.03 -19.58 10.86
CA GLY A 38 4.44 -19.87 11.14
C GLY A 38 4.76 -19.85 12.65
N PRO A 39 5.88 -20.51 13.05
CA PRO A 39 6.33 -20.46 14.44
C PRO A 39 6.64 -19.02 14.91
N VAL A 40 6.38 -18.74 16.20
CA VAL A 40 6.63 -17.41 16.80
C VAL A 40 8.10 -17.00 16.66
N GLU A 41 9.03 -17.92 16.92
CA GLU A 41 10.47 -17.69 16.76
C GLU A 41 10.83 -17.25 15.33
N THR A 42 10.28 -17.91 14.32
CA THR A 42 10.50 -17.54 12.91
C THR A 42 9.95 -16.16 12.61
N ASN A 43 8.75 -15.84 13.09
CA ASN A 43 8.13 -14.52 12.91
C ASN A 43 8.94 -13.43 13.63
N ALA A 44 9.43 -13.66 14.84
CA ALA A 44 10.29 -12.74 15.58
C ALA A 44 11.65 -12.52 14.85
N HIS A 45 12.27 -13.61 14.36
CA HIS A 45 13.51 -13.53 13.58
C HIS A 45 13.33 -12.68 12.32
N MET A 46 12.26 -12.93 11.54
CA MET A 46 11.98 -12.18 10.32
C MET A 46 11.49 -10.75 10.56
N LEU A 47 10.99 -10.43 11.76
CA LEU A 47 10.74 -9.05 12.18
C LEU A 47 12.06 -8.33 12.48
N GLN A 48 13.00 -9.02 13.16
CA GLN A 48 14.30 -8.45 13.52
C GLN A 48 15.20 -8.22 12.31
N PHE A 49 15.21 -9.16 11.35
CA PHE A 49 16.13 -9.15 10.20
C PHE A 49 15.32 -9.19 8.90
N ASP A 50 15.51 -8.18 8.08
CA ASP A 50 14.84 -8.05 6.80
C ASP A 50 15.86 -7.74 5.71
N SER A 51 15.84 -8.51 4.62
CA SER A 51 16.81 -8.36 3.52
C SER A 51 16.61 -7.07 2.73
N VAL A 52 15.41 -6.47 2.79
CA VAL A 52 15.05 -5.26 2.05
C VAL A 52 15.16 -4.02 2.95
N HIS A 53 14.55 -4.08 4.14
CA HIS A 53 14.46 -2.95 5.06
C HIS A 53 15.55 -2.96 6.15
N GLY A 54 16.44 -3.98 6.13
CA GLY A 54 17.54 -4.08 7.07
C GLY A 54 17.11 -4.52 8.48
N ARG A 55 18.06 -4.41 9.40
CA ARG A 55 17.82 -4.81 10.80
C ARG A 55 16.84 -3.84 11.46
N PHE A 56 15.84 -4.39 12.13
CA PHE A 56 14.91 -3.61 12.95
C PHE A 56 15.65 -2.90 14.07
N PRO A 57 15.41 -1.60 14.33
CA PRO A 57 16.22 -0.81 15.26
C PRO A 57 16.01 -1.19 16.73
N VAL A 58 14.90 -1.89 17.04
CA VAL A 58 14.59 -2.38 18.39
C VAL A 58 14.90 -3.86 18.47
N GLU A 59 15.43 -4.32 19.62
CA GLU A 59 15.61 -5.74 19.89
C GLU A 59 14.26 -6.44 20.03
N VAL A 60 13.99 -7.42 19.17
CA VAL A 60 12.76 -8.20 19.22
C VAL A 60 12.93 -9.34 20.23
N LYS A 61 12.08 -9.37 21.25
CA LYS A 61 11.99 -10.45 22.23
C LYS A 61 10.77 -11.30 21.95
N PHE A 62 10.81 -12.57 22.29
CA PHE A 62 9.68 -13.47 22.10
C PHE A 62 9.62 -14.53 23.17
N THR A 63 8.41 -15.08 23.36
CA THR A 63 8.13 -16.26 24.16
C THR A 63 7.47 -17.33 23.28
N GLU A 64 6.88 -18.33 23.88
CA GLU A 64 6.15 -19.38 23.16
C GLU A 64 4.93 -18.82 22.37
N ASP A 65 4.35 -17.70 22.83
CA ASP A 65 3.09 -17.15 22.31
C ASP A 65 3.04 -15.60 22.27
N THR A 66 4.18 -14.94 22.40
CA THR A 66 4.26 -13.46 22.31
C THR A 66 5.48 -13.00 21.52
N ILE A 67 5.35 -11.81 20.91
CA ILE A 67 6.47 -11.03 20.35
C ILE A 67 6.44 -9.65 21.00
N ASP A 68 7.61 -9.16 21.46
CA ASP A 68 7.78 -7.80 21.96
C ASP A 68 8.73 -7.05 21.03
N ALA A 69 8.22 -5.99 20.40
CA ALA A 69 8.95 -5.09 19.51
C ALA A 69 9.30 -3.74 20.21
N GLY A 70 9.48 -3.77 21.53
CA GLY A 70 9.88 -2.61 22.35
C GLY A 70 8.73 -1.80 22.94
N ARG A 71 7.48 -2.27 22.81
CA ARG A 71 6.29 -1.63 23.43
C ARG A 71 5.49 -2.57 24.33
N GLY A 72 6.08 -3.69 24.69
CA GLY A 72 5.43 -4.75 25.46
C GLY A 72 5.00 -5.94 24.60
N PRO A 73 4.60 -7.03 25.25
CA PRO A 73 4.30 -8.29 24.59
C PRO A 73 3.00 -8.21 23.78
N ILE A 74 3.08 -8.57 22.51
CA ILE A 74 1.96 -8.73 21.58
C ILE A 74 1.62 -10.22 21.51
N LYS A 75 0.37 -10.60 21.74
CA LYS A 75 -0.08 -11.98 21.67
C LYS A 75 -0.01 -12.51 20.23
N VAL A 76 0.55 -13.71 20.06
CA VAL A 76 0.65 -14.39 18.75
C VAL A 76 -0.19 -15.66 18.77
N THR A 77 -0.98 -15.85 17.71
CA THR A 77 -1.79 -17.05 17.47
C THR A 77 -1.46 -17.66 16.11
N ALA A 78 -1.81 -18.94 15.94
CA ALA A 78 -1.63 -19.69 14.69
C ALA A 78 -2.97 -20.35 14.27
N ILE A 79 -3.99 -19.52 14.06
CA ILE A 79 -5.36 -19.95 13.76
C ILE A 79 -5.67 -19.66 12.29
N ARG A 80 -6.15 -20.67 11.58
CA ARG A 80 -6.39 -20.57 10.13
C ARG A 80 -7.63 -19.76 9.77
N ASN A 81 -8.71 -19.96 10.56
CA ASN A 81 -9.99 -19.35 10.25
C ASN A 81 -10.16 -18.04 11.03
N PRO A 82 -10.37 -16.88 10.36
CA PRO A 82 -10.48 -15.60 11.04
C PRO A 82 -11.59 -15.51 12.09
N GLU A 83 -12.69 -16.22 11.93
CA GLU A 83 -13.81 -16.18 12.89
C GLU A 83 -13.48 -16.83 14.25
N ASP A 84 -12.44 -17.70 14.30
CA ASP A 84 -12.01 -18.38 15.51
C ASP A 84 -10.92 -17.62 16.29
N LEU A 85 -10.47 -16.47 15.80
CA LEU A 85 -9.44 -15.65 16.44
C LEU A 85 -9.96 -15.04 17.76
N PRO A 86 -9.16 -15.01 18.83
CA PRO A 86 -9.58 -14.47 20.13
C PRO A 86 -9.43 -12.91 20.18
N TRP A 87 -10.13 -12.19 19.29
CA TRP A 87 -9.96 -10.74 19.06
C TRP A 87 -11.13 -9.88 19.57
N GLY A 88 -11.79 -10.29 20.65
CA GLY A 88 -12.97 -9.59 21.19
C GLY A 88 -12.77 -8.11 21.55
N ASP A 89 -11.54 -7.68 21.83
CA ASP A 89 -11.20 -6.30 22.20
C ASP A 89 -10.49 -5.52 21.09
N VAL A 90 -10.47 -6.05 19.86
CA VAL A 90 -9.81 -5.40 18.71
C VAL A 90 -10.75 -4.40 18.05
N ASP A 91 -10.27 -3.19 17.87
CA ASP A 91 -11.02 -2.16 17.16
C ASP A 91 -11.03 -2.42 15.64
N ILE A 92 -9.87 -2.71 15.07
CA ILE A 92 -9.74 -2.95 13.62
C ILE A 92 -8.84 -4.16 13.37
N ALA A 93 -9.37 -5.16 12.68
CA ALA A 93 -8.57 -6.26 12.13
C ALA A 93 -7.88 -5.80 10.84
N LEU A 94 -6.56 -5.89 10.79
CA LEU A 94 -5.76 -5.66 9.58
C LEU A 94 -5.60 -6.99 8.86
N GLU A 95 -6.30 -7.17 7.75
CA GLU A 95 -6.25 -8.39 6.94
C GLU A 95 -5.07 -8.32 5.96
N CYS A 96 -3.96 -8.95 6.32
CA CYS A 96 -2.69 -8.90 5.61
C CYS A 96 -2.24 -10.24 5.00
N THR A 97 -3.11 -11.25 4.98
CA THR A 97 -2.78 -12.57 4.42
C THR A 97 -2.77 -12.60 2.90
N GLY A 98 -3.51 -11.69 2.23
CA GLY A 98 -3.78 -11.75 0.80
C GLY A 98 -4.77 -12.85 0.39
N ILE A 99 -5.34 -13.60 1.35
CA ILE A 99 -6.29 -14.71 1.11
C ILE A 99 -7.73 -14.26 1.28
N PHE A 100 -8.03 -13.48 2.32
CA PHE A 100 -9.37 -13.03 2.67
C PHE A 100 -9.65 -11.62 2.14
N THR A 101 -9.43 -11.41 0.84
CA THR A 101 -9.53 -10.08 0.22
C THR A 101 -10.95 -9.70 -0.22
N ALA A 102 -11.84 -10.68 -0.45
CA ALA A 102 -13.25 -10.38 -0.71
C ALA A 102 -13.96 -9.97 0.59
N ARG A 103 -14.90 -9.00 0.49
CA ARG A 103 -15.65 -8.49 1.63
C ARG A 103 -16.23 -9.58 2.53
N GLU A 104 -16.88 -10.56 1.92
CA GLU A 104 -17.52 -11.66 2.65
C GLU A 104 -16.52 -12.47 3.47
N LYS A 105 -15.31 -12.69 2.94
CA LYS A 105 -14.24 -13.40 3.60
C LYS A 105 -13.58 -12.56 4.70
N ALA A 106 -13.30 -11.29 4.41
CA ALA A 106 -12.74 -10.36 5.38
C ALA A 106 -13.71 -10.11 6.55
N ALA A 107 -15.02 -10.08 6.29
CA ALA A 107 -16.06 -9.92 7.30
C ALA A 107 -16.11 -11.06 8.34
N LEU A 108 -15.41 -12.19 8.14
CA LEU A 108 -15.26 -13.23 9.16
C LEU A 108 -14.61 -12.69 10.45
N HIS A 109 -13.74 -11.66 10.34
CA HIS A 109 -13.18 -10.99 11.51
C HIS A 109 -14.22 -10.27 12.38
N LEU A 110 -15.38 -9.93 11.85
CA LEU A 110 -16.46 -9.33 12.67
C LEU A 110 -17.09 -10.36 13.61
N LYS A 111 -17.01 -11.65 13.27
CA LYS A 111 -17.56 -12.73 14.11
C LYS A 111 -16.69 -13.03 15.33
N ASN A 112 -15.40 -12.67 15.28
CA ASN A 112 -14.48 -12.86 16.41
C ASN A 112 -14.52 -11.68 17.41
N GLY A 113 -15.31 -10.65 17.13
CA GLY A 113 -15.48 -9.48 17.98
C GLY A 113 -14.73 -8.23 17.50
N SER A 114 -13.93 -8.30 16.43
CA SER A 114 -13.33 -7.10 15.82
C SER A 114 -14.42 -6.18 15.29
N LYS A 115 -14.31 -4.86 15.55
CA LYS A 115 -15.39 -3.91 15.20
C LYS A 115 -15.38 -3.54 13.71
N ARG A 116 -14.20 -3.50 13.11
CA ARG A 116 -13.99 -3.16 11.68
C ARG A 116 -12.85 -3.99 11.09
N VAL A 117 -12.78 -4.00 9.76
CA VAL A 117 -11.73 -4.71 9.02
C VAL A 117 -11.10 -3.79 7.98
N LEU A 118 -9.78 -3.76 7.92
CA LEU A 118 -9.01 -3.08 6.87
C LEU A 118 -8.21 -4.11 6.07
N ILE A 119 -8.50 -4.24 4.77
CA ILE A 119 -7.86 -5.19 3.86
C ILE A 119 -6.63 -4.54 3.24
N SER A 120 -5.47 -5.19 3.32
CA SER A 120 -4.19 -4.73 2.74
C SER A 120 -4.03 -5.06 1.26
N ALA A 121 -5.13 -5.08 0.52
CA ALA A 121 -5.18 -5.41 -0.91
C ALA A 121 -6.47 -4.83 -1.52
N PRO A 122 -6.61 -4.81 -2.87
CA PRO A 122 -7.89 -4.55 -3.49
C PRO A 122 -8.96 -5.53 -2.98
N GLY A 123 -10.03 -5.00 -2.41
CA GLY A 123 -11.11 -5.76 -1.77
C GLY A 123 -12.36 -5.83 -2.63
N ALA A 124 -12.62 -6.99 -3.24
CA ALA A 124 -13.85 -7.17 -4.00
C ALA A 124 -15.08 -7.05 -3.10
N GLY A 125 -15.99 -6.12 -3.42
CA GLY A 125 -17.21 -5.86 -2.68
C GLY A 125 -17.01 -5.17 -1.32
N ALA A 126 -15.80 -4.67 -1.00
CA ALA A 126 -15.56 -3.87 0.19
C ALA A 126 -16.55 -2.69 0.27
N ASP A 127 -16.95 -2.30 1.48
CA ASP A 127 -17.90 -1.19 1.69
C ASP A 127 -17.33 0.10 1.09
N LYS A 128 -16.01 0.30 1.21
CA LYS A 128 -15.29 1.39 0.55
C LYS A 128 -13.86 0.98 0.22
N THR A 129 -13.32 1.55 -0.86
CA THR A 129 -11.89 1.51 -1.19
C THR A 129 -11.29 2.87 -0.89
N ILE A 130 -10.28 2.91 -0.03
CA ILE A 130 -9.64 4.14 0.45
C ILE A 130 -8.21 4.22 -0.07
N VAL A 131 -7.86 5.40 -0.54
CA VAL A 131 -6.48 5.88 -0.68
C VAL A 131 -6.33 7.09 0.25
N TYR A 132 -5.58 6.91 1.31
CA TYR A 132 -5.38 7.95 2.33
C TYR A 132 -4.80 9.24 1.72
N GLY A 133 -5.34 10.39 2.11
CA GLY A 133 -5.05 11.69 1.55
C GLY A 133 -5.82 12.02 0.26
N VAL A 134 -6.53 11.05 -0.33
CA VAL A 134 -7.32 11.26 -1.56
C VAL A 134 -8.83 11.27 -1.26
N ASN A 135 -9.33 10.20 -0.64
CA ASN A 135 -10.76 10.03 -0.35
C ASN A 135 -11.05 9.51 1.06
N ASP A 136 -10.10 9.54 1.99
CA ASP A 136 -10.31 9.10 3.38
C ASP A 136 -11.33 9.97 4.13
N SER A 137 -11.56 11.22 3.68
CA SER A 137 -12.61 12.08 4.19
C SER A 137 -14.03 11.58 3.89
N GLU A 138 -14.18 10.63 2.96
CA GLU A 138 -15.45 10.00 2.60
C GLU A 138 -15.81 8.83 3.52
N LEU A 139 -14.93 8.42 4.43
CA LEU A 139 -15.22 7.37 5.41
C LEU A 139 -16.41 7.76 6.27
N SER A 140 -17.23 6.77 6.59
CA SER A 140 -18.44 6.90 7.40
C SER A 140 -18.56 5.77 8.43
N ALA A 141 -19.57 5.87 9.29
CA ALA A 141 -19.89 4.83 10.26
C ALA A 141 -20.31 3.51 9.60
N ASP A 142 -20.85 3.55 8.39
CA ASP A 142 -21.31 2.38 7.64
C ASP A 142 -20.20 1.60 6.95
N ASP A 143 -18.99 2.18 6.83
CA ASP A 143 -17.85 1.55 6.19
C ASP A 143 -17.14 0.58 7.17
N ILE A 144 -17.63 -0.66 7.26
CA ILE A 144 -17.19 -1.66 8.22
C ILE A 144 -15.99 -2.47 7.70
N VAL A 145 -16.04 -2.87 6.42
CA VAL A 145 -14.99 -3.63 5.74
C VAL A 145 -14.41 -2.77 4.62
N VAL A 146 -13.24 -2.20 4.88
CA VAL A 146 -12.59 -1.22 4.00
C VAL A 146 -11.39 -1.86 3.31
N SER A 147 -11.17 -1.52 2.05
CA SER A 147 -9.96 -1.86 1.30
C SER A 147 -9.01 -0.67 1.26
N ASN A 148 -7.71 -0.91 1.55
CA ASN A 148 -6.65 0.10 1.38
C ASN A 148 -6.13 0.17 -0.07
N ALA A 149 -6.89 -0.34 -1.04
CA ALA A 149 -6.49 -0.44 -2.45
C ALA A 149 -5.18 -1.26 -2.64
N SER A 150 -4.45 -1.01 -3.72
CA SER A 150 -3.11 -1.55 -3.95
C SER A 150 -2.02 -0.50 -3.71
N CYS A 151 -0.77 -0.94 -3.55
CA CYS A 151 0.38 -0.03 -3.47
C CYS A 151 0.49 0.87 -4.72
N THR A 152 0.25 0.32 -5.91
CA THR A 152 0.26 1.07 -7.17
C THR A 152 -0.87 2.10 -7.23
N THR A 153 -2.08 1.76 -6.75
CA THR A 153 -3.21 2.72 -6.68
C THR A 153 -2.90 3.83 -5.69
N ASN A 154 -2.29 3.51 -4.54
CA ASN A 154 -1.84 4.51 -3.56
C ASN A 154 -0.78 5.46 -4.13
N CYS A 155 0.09 4.98 -5.02
CA CYS A 155 1.06 5.81 -5.72
C CYS A 155 0.39 6.71 -6.77
N LEU A 156 -0.50 6.15 -7.59
CA LEU A 156 -1.08 6.84 -8.74
C LEU A 156 -2.12 7.89 -8.34
N ALA A 157 -3.03 7.54 -7.42
CA ALA A 157 -4.21 8.36 -7.12
C ALA A 157 -3.89 9.78 -6.62
N PRO A 158 -2.95 10.03 -5.70
CA PRO A 158 -2.60 11.37 -5.27
C PRO A 158 -2.13 12.26 -6.42
N VAL A 159 -1.28 11.73 -7.30
CA VAL A 159 -0.73 12.47 -8.43
C VAL A 159 -1.82 12.80 -9.44
N VAL A 160 -2.63 11.81 -9.85
CA VAL A 160 -3.69 12.05 -10.84
C VAL A 160 -4.80 12.95 -10.29
N LYS A 161 -5.04 12.93 -8.96
CA LYS A 161 -5.96 13.89 -8.34
C LYS A 161 -5.47 15.32 -8.53
N VAL A 162 -4.22 15.61 -8.19
CA VAL A 162 -3.64 16.95 -8.36
C VAL A 162 -3.71 17.39 -9.83
N LEU A 163 -3.32 16.49 -10.75
CA LEU A 163 -3.31 16.83 -12.19
C LEU A 163 -4.72 16.98 -12.75
N ASN A 164 -5.66 16.11 -12.37
CA ASN A 164 -7.03 16.21 -12.84
C ASN A 164 -7.75 17.46 -12.32
N ASP A 165 -7.57 17.80 -11.05
CA ASP A 165 -8.22 18.96 -10.43
C ASP A 165 -7.74 20.29 -11.01
N ASN A 166 -6.51 20.36 -11.54
CA ASN A 166 -5.90 21.61 -12.01
C ASN A 166 -5.79 21.73 -13.54
N ILE A 167 -5.54 20.61 -14.22
CA ILE A 167 -5.31 20.57 -15.67
C ILE A 167 -6.45 19.83 -16.38
N GLY A 168 -6.90 18.73 -15.78
CA GLY A 168 -7.81 17.76 -16.35
C GLY A 168 -7.08 16.58 -17.00
N ILE A 169 -7.75 15.44 -17.05
CA ILE A 169 -7.30 14.22 -17.74
C ILE A 169 -8.42 13.73 -18.65
N VAL A 170 -8.16 13.72 -19.96
CA VAL A 170 -9.09 13.18 -20.96
C VAL A 170 -9.04 11.65 -20.92
N LYS A 171 -7.85 11.09 -21.09
CA LYS A 171 -7.54 9.66 -21.00
C LYS A 171 -6.05 9.48 -20.74
N GLY A 172 -5.67 8.33 -20.20
CA GLY A 172 -4.26 8.03 -19.95
C GLY A 172 -4.00 6.54 -19.87
N PHE A 173 -2.74 6.19 -20.09
CA PHE A 173 -2.26 4.83 -19.99
C PHE A 173 -1.01 4.77 -19.11
N MET A 174 -1.01 3.93 -18.07
CA MET A 174 0.15 3.78 -17.20
C MET A 174 0.82 2.42 -17.38
N THR A 175 2.12 2.42 -17.24
CA THR A 175 2.90 1.21 -17.01
C THR A 175 3.53 1.29 -15.63
N THR A 176 3.23 0.34 -14.74
CA THR A 176 4.04 0.21 -13.53
C THR A 176 5.20 -0.75 -13.78
N ILE A 177 6.43 -0.25 -13.63
CA ILE A 177 7.63 -1.05 -13.56
C ILE A 177 7.78 -1.44 -12.10
N HIS A 178 7.41 -2.70 -11.78
CA HIS A 178 7.15 -3.14 -10.42
C HIS A 178 8.17 -4.17 -9.94
N SER A 179 8.67 -3.99 -8.73
CA SER A 179 9.48 -5.02 -8.07
C SER A 179 8.72 -6.35 -7.99
N TYR A 180 9.43 -7.47 -7.92
CA TYR A 180 8.78 -8.74 -7.64
C TYR A 180 8.22 -8.78 -6.23
N THR A 181 7.18 -9.57 -6.01
CA THR A 181 6.50 -9.71 -4.71
C THR A 181 6.41 -11.18 -4.30
N GLY A 182 6.01 -11.44 -3.06
CA GLY A 182 6.00 -12.79 -2.48
C GLY A 182 5.08 -13.81 -3.17
N ASP A 183 4.27 -13.40 -4.13
CA ASP A 183 3.48 -14.29 -5.00
C ASP A 183 4.29 -14.86 -6.18
N GLN A 184 5.49 -14.32 -6.43
CA GLN A 184 6.35 -14.72 -7.54
C GLN A 184 7.46 -15.66 -7.06
N PRO A 185 7.69 -16.79 -7.75
CA PRO A 185 8.72 -17.75 -7.37
C PRO A 185 10.12 -17.29 -7.73
N THR A 186 11.11 -17.80 -7.02
CA THR A 186 12.55 -17.60 -7.35
C THR A 186 12.98 -18.39 -8.58
N LEU A 187 12.38 -19.57 -8.81
CA LEU A 187 12.56 -20.43 -9.99
C LEU A 187 11.21 -20.77 -10.59
N ASP A 188 11.20 -21.17 -11.88
CA ASP A 188 9.99 -21.56 -12.59
C ASP A 188 9.19 -22.60 -11.80
N THR A 189 7.91 -22.32 -11.53
CA THR A 189 7.00 -23.23 -10.83
C THR A 189 5.55 -23.00 -11.22
N MET A 190 4.67 -23.88 -10.76
CA MET A 190 3.24 -23.80 -11.08
C MET A 190 2.61 -22.50 -10.53
N HIS A 191 1.98 -21.76 -11.43
CA HIS A 191 1.21 -20.56 -11.11
C HIS A 191 0.05 -20.42 -12.10
N LYS A 192 -1.09 -19.86 -11.65
CA LYS A 192 -2.28 -19.67 -12.51
C LYS A 192 -2.04 -18.67 -13.66
N ASP A 193 -1.18 -17.68 -13.45
CA ASP A 193 -0.67 -16.76 -14.47
C ASP A 193 0.67 -17.32 -14.98
N LEU A 194 0.71 -17.72 -16.24
CA LEU A 194 1.89 -18.33 -16.86
C LEU A 194 3.09 -17.38 -16.94
N TYR A 195 2.88 -16.07 -17.00
CA TYR A 195 3.96 -15.11 -16.92
C TYR A 195 4.58 -15.09 -15.51
N ARG A 196 3.74 -15.09 -14.47
CA ARG A 196 4.22 -15.10 -13.07
C ARG A 196 4.74 -16.46 -12.62
N ALA A 197 4.58 -17.51 -13.40
CA ALA A 197 5.19 -18.81 -13.17
C ALA A 197 6.73 -18.82 -13.34
N ARG A 198 7.28 -17.77 -13.92
CA ARG A 198 8.71 -17.68 -14.27
C ARG A 198 9.53 -17.02 -13.17
N ALA A 199 10.85 -17.30 -13.19
CA ALA A 199 11.84 -16.84 -12.21
C ALA A 199 11.85 -15.31 -12.07
N ALA A 200 11.40 -14.81 -10.93
CA ALA A 200 11.18 -13.40 -10.66
C ALA A 200 12.46 -12.57 -10.64
N ALA A 201 13.53 -13.13 -10.08
CA ALA A 201 14.82 -12.43 -9.94
C ALA A 201 15.69 -12.49 -11.21
N LEU A 202 15.19 -13.10 -12.28
CA LEU A 202 15.94 -13.28 -13.54
C LEU A 202 15.27 -12.60 -14.73
N SER A 203 13.94 -12.42 -14.69
CA SER A 203 13.15 -12.06 -15.88
C SER A 203 12.39 -10.75 -15.70
N MET A 204 12.25 -9.98 -16.78
CA MET A 204 11.22 -8.94 -16.90
C MET A 204 9.91 -9.62 -17.34
N ILE A 205 8.86 -9.47 -16.54
CA ILE A 205 7.61 -10.24 -16.66
C ILE A 205 6.45 -9.29 -16.92
N PRO A 206 5.85 -9.28 -18.13
CA PRO A 206 4.63 -8.53 -18.39
C PRO A 206 3.45 -9.21 -17.68
N THR A 207 2.61 -8.41 -17.03
CA THR A 207 1.43 -8.94 -16.34
C THR A 207 0.33 -7.88 -16.27
N SER A 208 -0.89 -8.30 -16.03
CA SER A 208 -2.01 -7.39 -15.82
C SER A 208 -1.93 -6.68 -14.46
N THR A 209 -2.56 -5.52 -14.38
CA THR A 209 -2.82 -4.82 -13.14
C THR A 209 -4.18 -4.14 -13.18
N GLY A 210 -4.92 -4.20 -12.09
CA GLY A 210 -6.17 -3.44 -11.92
C GLY A 210 -5.98 -2.05 -11.33
N ALA A 211 -4.73 -1.63 -11.06
CA ALA A 211 -4.45 -0.43 -10.27
C ALA A 211 -4.94 0.87 -10.93
N ALA A 212 -4.81 1.00 -12.25
CA ALA A 212 -5.30 2.18 -12.98
C ALA A 212 -6.83 2.26 -12.97
N LYS A 213 -7.50 1.12 -13.18
CA LYS A 213 -8.98 1.05 -13.12
C LYS A 213 -9.50 1.30 -11.71
N ALA A 214 -8.75 0.87 -10.69
CA ALA A 214 -9.09 1.08 -9.29
C ALA A 214 -9.03 2.57 -8.87
N VAL A 215 -8.33 3.42 -9.62
CA VAL A 215 -8.39 4.88 -9.40
C VAL A 215 -9.80 5.39 -9.55
N GLY A 216 -10.60 4.86 -10.48
CA GLY A 216 -12.01 5.23 -10.63
C GLY A 216 -12.91 4.85 -9.45
N LEU A 217 -12.45 4.01 -8.51
CA LEU A 217 -13.18 3.72 -7.26
C LEU A 217 -12.96 4.81 -6.20
N VAL A 218 -11.85 5.52 -6.27
CA VAL A 218 -11.48 6.57 -5.30
C VAL A 218 -11.61 7.98 -5.87
N LEU A 219 -11.62 8.11 -7.20
CA LEU A 219 -11.83 9.32 -7.98
C LEU A 219 -12.84 9.01 -9.10
N PRO A 220 -14.15 9.03 -8.81
CA PRO A 220 -15.19 8.61 -9.77
C PRO A 220 -15.17 9.37 -11.10
N GLU A 221 -14.71 10.62 -11.12
CA GLU A 221 -14.55 11.45 -12.30
C GLU A 221 -13.48 10.94 -13.30
N LEU A 222 -12.59 10.05 -12.83
CA LEU A 222 -11.59 9.37 -13.65
C LEU A 222 -11.99 7.94 -14.06
N ALA A 223 -13.20 7.50 -13.69
CA ALA A 223 -13.69 6.18 -14.07
C ALA A 223 -13.69 5.98 -15.60
N GLY A 224 -13.02 4.93 -16.07
CA GLY A 224 -12.90 4.62 -17.50
C GLY A 224 -11.90 5.48 -18.29
N LYS A 225 -11.27 6.49 -17.68
CA LYS A 225 -10.28 7.35 -18.34
C LYS A 225 -8.85 6.80 -18.26
N LEU A 226 -8.57 5.94 -17.28
CA LEU A 226 -7.24 5.38 -17.06
C LEU A 226 -7.25 3.86 -17.21
N ASP A 227 -6.27 3.34 -17.92
CA ASP A 227 -5.95 1.90 -17.98
C ASP A 227 -4.43 1.70 -17.88
N GLY A 228 -3.99 0.46 -17.76
CA GLY A 228 -2.56 0.20 -17.65
C GLY A 228 -2.18 -1.27 -17.51
N VAL A 229 -0.86 -1.47 -17.51
CA VAL A 229 -0.22 -2.78 -17.38
C VAL A 229 0.90 -2.72 -16.34
N ALA A 230 1.40 -3.88 -15.95
CA ALA A 230 2.57 -4.00 -15.10
C ALA A 230 3.69 -4.76 -15.82
N ILE A 231 4.93 -4.34 -15.60
CA ILE A 231 6.13 -5.10 -15.94
C ILE A 231 6.86 -5.38 -14.62
N ARG A 232 6.90 -6.64 -14.20
CA ARG A 232 7.70 -7.05 -13.05
C ARG A 232 9.16 -7.16 -13.45
N VAL A 233 10.04 -6.64 -12.62
CA VAL A 233 11.48 -6.57 -12.88
C VAL A 233 12.28 -7.24 -11.76
N PRO A 234 13.55 -7.68 -12.03
CA PRO A 234 14.42 -8.33 -11.05
C PRO A 234 14.92 -7.35 -9.97
N THR A 235 14.01 -6.71 -9.27
CA THR A 235 14.28 -5.72 -8.20
C THR A 235 13.45 -6.11 -6.99
N PRO A 236 14.05 -6.22 -5.78
CA PRO A 236 13.34 -6.76 -4.61
C PRO A 236 12.32 -5.79 -4.00
N ASN A 237 12.52 -4.49 -4.18
CA ASN A 237 11.64 -3.46 -3.64
C ASN A 237 11.79 -2.15 -4.42
N VAL A 238 10.86 -1.24 -4.24
CA VAL A 238 10.63 0.02 -4.94
C VAL A 238 10.19 -0.18 -6.38
N SER A 239 9.08 0.40 -6.68
CA SER A 239 8.40 0.36 -7.97
C SER A 239 8.20 1.78 -8.49
N VAL A 240 7.86 1.91 -9.76
CA VAL A 240 7.63 3.19 -10.41
C VAL A 240 6.40 3.12 -11.31
N VAL A 241 5.61 4.18 -11.32
CA VAL A 241 4.54 4.40 -12.29
C VAL A 241 5.03 5.37 -13.35
N ASP A 242 4.95 4.96 -14.60
CA ASP A 242 5.11 5.77 -15.81
C ASP A 242 3.71 5.99 -16.41
N LEU A 243 3.20 7.20 -16.29
CA LEU A 243 1.88 7.57 -16.80
C LEU A 243 2.02 8.54 -17.97
N THR A 244 1.39 8.20 -19.10
CA THR A 244 1.16 9.12 -20.20
C THR A 244 -0.33 9.41 -20.31
N PHE A 245 -0.71 10.70 -20.38
CA PHE A 245 -2.11 11.11 -20.51
C PHE A 245 -2.27 12.30 -21.44
N GLU A 246 -3.48 12.45 -21.96
CA GLU A 246 -3.91 13.60 -22.76
C GLU A 246 -4.60 14.61 -21.85
N ALA A 247 -4.10 15.84 -21.86
CA ALA A 247 -4.72 16.98 -21.19
C ALA A 247 -5.75 17.66 -22.12
N PRO A 248 -6.88 18.18 -21.60
CA PRO A 248 -7.89 18.88 -22.41
C PRO A 248 -7.47 20.28 -22.84
N ARG A 249 -6.37 20.78 -22.32
CA ARG A 249 -5.78 22.10 -22.66
C ARG A 249 -4.27 22.01 -22.68
N GLU A 250 -3.65 23.02 -23.29
CA GLU A 250 -2.20 23.19 -23.25
C GLU A 250 -1.71 23.35 -21.78
N THR A 251 -0.57 22.74 -21.49
CA THR A 251 0.15 22.80 -20.22
C THR A 251 1.66 22.77 -20.48
N SER A 252 2.45 22.95 -19.44
CA SER A 252 3.90 22.90 -19.52
C SER A 252 4.52 22.02 -18.41
N VAL A 253 5.78 21.66 -18.60
CA VAL A 253 6.57 20.95 -17.59
C VAL A 253 6.61 21.73 -16.28
N GLU A 254 6.80 23.04 -16.36
CA GLU A 254 6.88 23.96 -15.22
C GLU A 254 5.55 23.98 -14.46
N GLU A 255 4.42 24.14 -15.16
CA GLU A 255 3.09 24.15 -14.55
C GLU A 255 2.83 22.84 -13.79
N ILE A 256 3.07 21.69 -14.43
CA ILE A 256 2.88 20.36 -13.80
C ILE A 256 3.72 20.22 -12.56
N ASN A 257 5.02 20.50 -12.65
CA ASN A 257 5.95 20.35 -11.53
C ASN A 257 5.59 21.27 -10.37
N ASP A 258 5.16 22.51 -10.65
CA ASP A 258 4.76 23.48 -9.63
C ASP A 258 3.46 23.07 -8.91
N LEU A 259 2.49 22.52 -9.64
CA LEU A 259 1.26 21.98 -9.06
C LEU A 259 1.57 20.84 -8.09
N ILE A 260 2.46 19.92 -8.49
CA ILE A 260 2.86 18.79 -7.64
C ILE A 260 3.63 19.28 -6.40
N ARG A 261 4.60 20.20 -6.54
CA ARG A 261 5.32 20.75 -5.38
C ARG A 261 4.37 21.41 -4.39
N LYS A 262 3.46 22.28 -4.87
CA LYS A 262 2.46 22.92 -4.02
C LYS A 262 1.56 21.92 -3.29
N ALA A 263 1.17 20.84 -3.96
CA ALA A 263 0.35 19.82 -3.37
C ALA A 263 1.12 19.02 -2.29
N ALA A 264 2.36 18.62 -2.59
CA ALA A 264 3.22 17.87 -1.68
C ALA A 264 3.60 18.67 -0.43
N ASP A 265 3.88 19.97 -0.59
CA ASP A 265 4.19 20.85 0.55
C ASP A 265 2.93 21.29 1.32
N GLY A 266 1.75 21.07 0.75
CA GLY A 266 0.45 21.50 1.26
C GLY A 266 -0.48 20.32 1.63
N PRO A 267 -1.62 20.15 0.91
CA PRO A 267 -2.68 19.22 1.31
C PRO A 267 -2.27 17.74 1.29
N PHE A 268 -1.25 17.37 0.50
CA PHE A 268 -0.74 16.00 0.41
C PHE A 268 0.56 15.77 1.19
N LYS A 269 0.90 16.66 2.11
CA LYS A 269 2.12 16.54 2.90
C LYS A 269 2.17 15.19 3.64
N GLY A 270 3.30 14.46 3.47
CA GLY A 270 3.50 13.12 4.05
C GLY A 270 2.85 11.97 3.26
N VAL A 271 2.05 12.28 2.23
CA VAL A 271 1.47 11.30 1.30
C VAL A 271 2.15 11.37 -0.07
N LEU A 272 2.28 12.57 -0.60
CA LEU A 272 2.98 12.87 -1.85
C LEU A 272 4.29 13.59 -1.55
N GLY A 273 5.39 13.05 -2.06
CA GLY A 273 6.69 13.69 -2.09
C GLY A 273 7.09 14.04 -3.52
N TYR A 274 8.21 14.74 -3.67
CA TYR A 274 8.83 15.00 -4.97
C TYR A 274 10.35 15.04 -4.88
N THR A 275 11.01 14.83 -6.01
CA THR A 275 12.46 14.98 -6.13
C THR A 275 12.83 15.57 -7.50
N ASP A 276 13.86 16.42 -7.52
CA ASP A 276 14.54 16.93 -8.71
C ASP A 276 15.93 16.29 -8.91
N ARG A 277 16.33 15.43 -7.96
CA ARG A 277 17.61 14.74 -7.98
C ARG A 277 17.59 13.57 -8.94
N LYS A 278 18.75 13.21 -9.46
CA LYS A 278 18.96 12.03 -10.32
C LYS A 278 19.07 10.77 -9.48
N LEU A 279 17.92 10.27 -9.04
CA LEU A 279 17.78 9.12 -8.17
C LEU A 279 17.30 7.88 -8.94
N VAL A 280 17.53 6.71 -8.36
CA VAL A 280 17.10 5.41 -8.86
C VAL A 280 16.32 4.66 -7.78
N SER A 281 15.74 3.51 -8.12
CA SER A 281 14.81 2.78 -7.23
C SER A 281 15.35 2.54 -5.82
N SER A 282 16.63 2.18 -5.66
CA SER A 282 17.23 1.91 -4.34
C SER A 282 17.26 3.12 -3.40
N ASP A 283 17.23 4.34 -3.95
CA ASP A 283 17.26 5.58 -3.16
C ASP A 283 15.92 5.86 -2.46
N PHE A 284 14.84 5.22 -2.92
CA PHE A 284 13.50 5.36 -2.35
C PHE A 284 13.12 4.20 -1.42
N ASN A 285 14.06 3.28 -1.17
CA ASN A 285 13.80 2.21 -0.21
C ASN A 285 13.55 2.77 1.19
N HIS A 286 12.49 2.28 1.83
CA HIS A 286 12.09 2.73 3.16
C HIS A 286 11.54 4.17 3.21
N ASP A 287 11.11 4.73 2.07
CA ASP A 287 10.44 6.02 2.01
C ASP A 287 8.95 5.86 2.38
N PRO A 288 8.42 6.62 3.37
CA PRO A 288 7.04 6.47 3.85
C PRO A 288 5.97 7.09 2.94
N HIS A 289 6.35 7.87 1.93
CA HIS A 289 5.35 8.46 1.03
C HIS A 289 4.66 7.40 0.17
N SER A 290 3.41 7.64 -0.15
CA SER A 290 2.67 6.84 -1.12
C SER A 290 3.21 6.99 -2.54
N SER A 291 3.72 8.18 -2.85
CA SER A 291 4.15 8.58 -4.18
C SER A 291 5.24 9.64 -4.08
N ILE A 292 6.36 9.46 -4.79
CA ILE A 292 7.44 10.44 -4.88
C ILE A 292 7.59 10.84 -6.36
N PHE A 293 7.08 12.00 -6.70
CA PHE A 293 7.08 12.52 -8.07
C PHE A 293 8.48 12.94 -8.51
N HIS A 294 8.91 12.50 -9.71
CA HIS A 294 10.23 12.80 -10.24
C HIS A 294 10.16 13.94 -11.25
N THR A 295 10.41 15.16 -10.82
CA THR A 295 10.16 16.39 -11.57
C THR A 295 10.97 16.50 -12.85
N ASP A 296 12.21 15.98 -12.91
CA ASP A 296 13.04 16.02 -14.11
C ASP A 296 12.62 15.00 -15.18
N GLN A 297 11.71 14.09 -14.82
CA GLN A 297 11.16 13.09 -15.72
C GLN A 297 9.82 13.52 -16.35
N THR A 298 9.31 14.69 -16.03
CA THR A 298 8.11 15.27 -16.66
C THR A 298 8.41 15.63 -18.11
N LYS A 299 7.54 15.23 -19.03
CA LYS A 299 7.60 15.59 -20.46
C LYS A 299 6.23 16.06 -20.94
N VAL A 300 6.24 17.06 -21.79
CA VAL A 300 5.05 17.56 -22.49
C VAL A 300 5.35 17.62 -23.98
N MET A 301 4.50 16.98 -24.78
CA MET A 301 4.59 17.01 -26.26
C MET A 301 3.35 17.72 -26.80
N GLU A 302 3.56 18.62 -27.75
CA GLU A 302 2.50 19.38 -28.42
C GLU A 302 1.49 20.02 -27.45
N GLY A 303 1.98 20.41 -26.27
CA GLY A 303 1.20 21.10 -25.23
C GLY A 303 0.20 20.25 -24.48
N THR A 304 -0.25 19.11 -25.00
CA THR A 304 -1.34 18.32 -24.40
C THR A 304 -1.00 16.88 -24.06
N MET A 305 0.00 16.28 -24.69
CA MET A 305 0.45 14.94 -24.35
C MET A 305 1.48 15.01 -23.22
N VAL A 306 1.11 14.56 -22.04
CA VAL A 306 1.89 14.64 -20.81
C VAL A 306 2.37 13.25 -20.40
N ARG A 307 3.67 13.15 -20.09
CA ARG A 307 4.26 11.97 -19.45
C ARG A 307 4.84 12.35 -18.10
N ILE A 308 4.52 11.59 -17.05
CA ILE A 308 5.05 11.75 -15.70
C ILE A 308 5.61 10.44 -15.15
N LEU A 309 6.51 10.55 -14.19
CA LEU A 309 7.10 9.43 -13.48
C LEU A 309 6.99 9.65 -11.96
N THR A 310 6.54 8.62 -11.24
CA THR A 310 6.44 8.69 -9.78
C THR A 310 6.84 7.36 -9.14
N TRP A 311 7.68 7.44 -8.10
CA TRP A 311 8.24 6.29 -7.37
C TRP A 311 7.41 5.97 -6.14
N TYR A 312 7.51 4.73 -5.69
CA TYR A 312 6.93 4.29 -4.41
C TYR A 312 7.65 3.07 -3.86
N ASP A 313 7.91 3.10 -2.55
CA ASP A 313 8.23 1.87 -1.85
C ASP A 313 6.94 1.08 -1.68
N ASN A 314 6.78 0.03 -2.50
CA ASN A 314 5.54 -0.75 -2.58
C ASN A 314 5.24 -1.56 -1.32
N GLU A 315 6.20 -1.70 -0.41
CA GLU A 315 6.02 -2.31 0.91
C GLU A 315 5.90 -1.25 2.02
N TRP A 316 6.89 -0.34 2.13
CA TRP A 316 6.99 0.60 3.24
C TRP A 316 5.96 1.73 3.17
N GLY A 317 5.86 2.40 2.03
CA GLY A 317 4.86 3.45 1.82
C GLY A 317 3.45 2.92 2.03
N PHE A 318 3.14 1.75 1.47
CA PHE A 318 1.84 1.10 1.63
C PHE A 318 1.55 0.70 3.10
N SER A 319 2.55 0.20 3.83
CA SER A 319 2.41 -0.18 5.24
C SER A 319 2.13 1.03 6.14
N ASN A 320 2.73 2.19 5.84
CA ASN A 320 2.39 3.45 6.51
C ASN A 320 0.93 3.84 6.26
N ARG A 321 0.45 3.71 5.02
CA ARG A 321 -0.96 4.00 4.69
C ARG A 321 -1.95 3.05 5.36
N MET A 322 -1.60 1.80 5.59
CA MET A 322 -2.42 0.89 6.39
C MET A 322 -2.68 1.45 7.80
N SER A 323 -1.64 1.97 8.43
CA SER A 323 -1.75 2.59 9.76
C SER A 323 -2.58 3.87 9.73
N ASP A 324 -2.38 4.73 8.74
CA ASP A 324 -3.12 6.00 8.62
C ASP A 324 -4.60 5.77 8.34
N THR A 325 -4.92 4.84 7.44
CA THR A 325 -6.31 4.47 7.14
C THR A 325 -7.00 3.84 8.36
N ALA A 326 -6.28 2.98 9.11
CA ALA A 326 -6.83 2.41 10.36
C ALA A 326 -7.18 3.51 11.38
N VAL A 327 -6.31 4.50 11.55
CA VAL A 327 -6.59 5.64 12.43
C VAL A 327 -7.74 6.50 11.89
N ALA A 328 -7.84 6.71 10.59
CA ALA A 328 -8.98 7.41 9.99
C ALA A 328 -10.30 6.68 10.24
N MET A 329 -10.33 5.34 10.09
CA MET A 329 -11.50 4.51 10.39
C MET A 329 -11.90 4.55 11.87
N SER A 330 -10.93 4.73 12.78
CA SER A 330 -11.19 4.72 14.22
C SER A 330 -12.05 5.90 14.69
N LYS A 331 -12.18 6.95 13.89
CA LYS A 331 -13.08 8.09 14.18
C LYS A 331 -14.57 7.71 14.22
N PHE A 332 -14.90 6.54 13.73
CA PHE A 332 -16.27 6.03 13.60
C PHE A 332 -16.54 4.77 14.46
N LEU A 333 -15.67 4.50 15.45
CA LEU A 333 -15.80 3.39 16.40
C LEU A 333 -16.82 3.66 17.50
#